data_9c6999bea71f1fb790eeebea7ab44a3c
#
_entry.id   9c6999bea71f1fb790eeebea7ab44a3c
#
_cell.length_a   1.000
_cell.length_b   1.000
_cell.length_c   1.000
_cell.angle_alpha   90.00
_cell.angle_beta   90.00
_cell.angle_gamma   90.00
#
_symmetry.space_group_name_H-M   'P 1'
#
loop_
_entity.id
_entity.type
_entity.pdbx_description
1 polymer ?
#
loop_
_entity_poly.entity_id
_entity_poly.type
_entity_poly.pdbx_seq_one_letter_code
_entity_poly.pdbx_strand_id
1 'polypeptide(L)'
;MTEMSMRNMTNLLPRLLSCLLAAVLSLSMSVAQAQSDDPVENPRVLIKTTDGDITIELFADKSPITVENFLQYVDDGHYDGTVFHRVISNFMIQGGGFDTELKEKPTRDPIVNESKNKLHNTRGTLAMARTSDPDSAAAQFFINQRSNLRLDWSGGKDGYTVFGEVIDGMDVVDIISLTDVGRAHAQTAYGPTVFQDVPAEPIVILSVTRLAP
;
A
#
# COMPACT_ATOMS: atom_id res chain seq x y z
N MET A 1 -78.63 -11.62 -57.15
CA MET A 1 -77.75 -12.78 -57.24
C MET A 1 -76.41 -12.23 -57.69
N THR A 2 -75.33 -12.18 -56.93
CA THR A 2 -74.83 -13.03 -55.90
C THR A 2 -73.80 -12.23 -55.07
N GLU A 3 -73.97 -12.26 -53.72
CA GLU A 3 -72.93 -11.84 -52.74
C GLU A 3 -71.67 -12.65 -52.91
N MET A 4 -70.52 -12.08 -52.95
CA MET A 4 -69.27 -12.78 -52.75
C MET A 4 -68.28 -11.88 -52.00
N SER A 5 -68.38 -12.00 -50.78
CA SER A 5 -67.43 -12.33 -49.70
C SER A 5 -66.20 -11.40 -49.60
N MET A 6 -66.36 -10.33 -48.82
CA MET A 6 -65.33 -9.48 -48.27
C MET A 6 -64.77 -10.11 -46.97
N ARG A 7 -64.28 -11.34 -47.00
CA ARG A 7 -63.80 -12.05 -45.77
C ARG A 7 -62.30 -12.43 -45.71
N ASN A 8 -61.50 -12.03 -46.72
CA ASN A 8 -60.12 -12.52 -46.75
C ASN A 8 -59.04 -11.44 -46.69
N MET A 9 -59.36 -10.19 -46.32
CA MET A 9 -58.33 -9.14 -46.28
C MET A 9 -57.89 -8.72 -44.87
N THR A 10 -58.47 -9.27 -43.81
CA THR A 10 -58.16 -8.86 -42.43
C THR A 10 -57.10 -9.70 -41.70
N ASN A 11 -56.59 -10.76 -42.30
CA ASN A 11 -55.68 -11.68 -41.62
C ASN A 11 -54.18 -11.61 -42.06
N LEU A 12 -53.83 -10.67 -42.96
CA LEU A 12 -52.43 -10.50 -43.39
C LEU A 12 -51.63 -9.43 -42.63
N LEU A 13 -52.33 -8.44 -42.04
CA LEU A 13 -51.61 -7.38 -41.30
C LEU A 13 -50.95 -7.76 -39.97
N PRO A 14 -51.49 -8.67 -39.15
CA PRO A 14 -50.84 -8.98 -37.87
C PRO A 14 -49.58 -9.86 -38.00
N ARG A 15 -49.38 -10.57 -39.13
CA ARG A 15 -48.23 -11.42 -39.31
C ARG A 15 -46.95 -10.70 -39.75
N LEU A 16 -47.07 -9.59 -40.44
CA LEU A 16 -45.92 -8.76 -40.87
C LEU A 16 -45.39 -7.88 -39.74
N LEU A 17 -46.24 -7.46 -38.78
CA LEU A 17 -45.82 -6.67 -37.64
C LEU A 17 -45.08 -7.51 -36.58
N SER A 18 -45.38 -8.82 -36.47
CA SER A 18 -44.73 -9.74 -35.52
C SER A 18 -43.30 -10.11 -35.93
N CYS A 19 -42.99 -10.11 -37.22
CA CYS A 19 -41.62 -10.39 -37.70
C CYS A 19 -40.69 -9.19 -37.60
N LEU A 20 -41.19 -7.95 -37.61
CA LEU A 20 -40.37 -6.75 -37.44
C LEU A 20 -40.01 -6.46 -35.98
N LEU A 21 -40.84 -6.94 -35.01
CA LEU A 21 -40.54 -6.78 -33.59
C LEU A 21 -39.49 -7.81 -33.07
N ALA A 22 -39.38 -8.98 -33.74
CA ALA A 22 -38.40 -10.01 -33.37
C ALA A 22 -36.97 -9.71 -33.89
N ALA A 23 -36.83 -8.85 -34.89
CA ALA A 23 -35.52 -8.49 -35.44
C ALA A 23 -34.81 -7.33 -34.72
N VAL A 24 -35.52 -6.59 -33.88
CA VAL A 24 -34.95 -5.46 -33.10
C VAL A 24 -34.42 -5.89 -31.74
N LEU A 25 -34.77 -7.11 -31.27
CA LEU A 25 -34.38 -7.59 -29.95
C LEU A 25 -33.06 -8.39 -29.93
N SER A 26 -32.41 -8.60 -31.06
CA SER A 26 -31.19 -9.44 -31.15
C SER A 26 -29.89 -8.65 -31.37
N LEU A 27 -29.92 -7.30 -31.21
CA LEU A 27 -28.70 -6.49 -31.27
C LEU A 27 -28.33 -5.88 -29.91
N SER A 28 -28.59 -6.63 -28.82
CA SER A 28 -27.91 -6.40 -27.56
C SER A 28 -26.49 -6.92 -27.72
N MET A 29 -25.63 -6.15 -28.35
CA MET A 29 -24.20 -6.38 -28.29
C MET A 29 -23.81 -6.33 -26.81
N SER A 30 -23.54 -7.50 -26.22
CA SER A 30 -22.73 -7.64 -25.03
C SER A 30 -21.39 -6.96 -25.34
N VAL A 31 -21.24 -5.71 -24.92
CA VAL A 31 -19.92 -5.13 -24.72
C VAL A 31 -19.35 -5.94 -23.55
N ALA A 32 -18.74 -7.08 -23.86
CA ALA A 32 -17.81 -7.70 -22.96
C ALA A 32 -16.73 -6.63 -22.75
N GLN A 33 -16.77 -5.96 -21.59
CA GLN A 33 -15.61 -5.25 -21.11
C GLN A 33 -14.51 -6.31 -20.99
N ALA A 34 -13.61 -6.30 -21.97
CA ALA A 34 -12.33 -6.93 -21.83
C ALA A 34 -11.69 -6.23 -20.62
N GLN A 35 -11.75 -6.86 -19.44
CA GLN A 35 -10.81 -6.57 -18.39
C GLN A 35 -9.45 -6.81 -19.04
N SER A 36 -8.67 -5.74 -19.19
CA SER A 36 -7.28 -5.85 -19.56
C SER A 36 -6.61 -6.66 -18.44
N ASP A 37 -6.22 -7.88 -18.73
CA ASP A 37 -5.31 -8.70 -17.93
C ASP A 37 -3.87 -8.14 -18.01
N ASP A 38 -3.72 -6.82 -18.12
CA ASP A 38 -2.43 -6.20 -17.95
C ASP A 38 -1.99 -6.44 -16.49
N PRO A 39 -0.82 -7.02 -16.27
CA PRO A 39 -0.31 -7.21 -14.93
C PRO A 39 -0.31 -5.83 -14.24
N VAL A 40 -1.04 -5.71 -13.15
CA VAL A 40 -1.02 -4.47 -12.34
C VAL A 40 0.42 -4.29 -11.89
N GLU A 41 1.11 -3.34 -12.52
CA GLU A 41 2.49 -3.04 -12.17
C GLU A 41 2.50 -2.51 -10.73
N ASN A 42 3.33 -3.12 -9.90
CA ASN A 42 3.48 -2.71 -8.51
C ASN A 42 3.96 -1.26 -8.42
N PRO A 43 3.31 -0.40 -7.63
CA PRO A 43 3.78 0.97 -7.44
C PRO A 43 5.19 0.99 -6.87
N ARG A 44 5.99 1.97 -7.33
CA ARG A 44 7.34 2.20 -6.82
C ARG A 44 7.45 3.58 -6.18
N VAL A 45 8.27 3.68 -5.15
CA VAL A 45 8.58 4.95 -4.49
C VAL A 45 10.08 5.11 -4.33
N LEU A 46 10.51 6.36 -4.33
CA LEU A 46 11.88 6.77 -4.01
C LEU A 46 11.86 7.47 -2.65
N ILE A 47 12.59 6.94 -1.68
CA ILE A 47 12.89 7.58 -0.40
C ILE A 47 14.25 8.23 -0.53
N LYS A 48 14.30 9.56 -0.51
CA LYS A 48 15.56 10.32 -0.44
C LYS A 48 15.92 10.58 1.00
N THR A 49 17.13 10.22 1.40
CA THR A 49 17.62 10.45 2.76
C THR A 49 18.90 11.28 2.74
N THR A 50 19.34 11.74 3.90
CA THR A 50 20.66 12.38 4.06
C THR A 50 21.81 11.44 3.75
N ASP A 51 21.61 10.13 3.81
CA ASP A 51 22.65 9.11 3.66
C ASP A 51 22.61 8.41 2.29
N GLY A 52 21.60 8.74 1.47
CA GLY A 52 21.42 8.20 0.12
C GLY A 52 19.96 7.89 -0.22
N ASP A 53 19.76 7.39 -1.42
CA ASP A 53 18.46 7.09 -1.99
C ASP A 53 18.11 5.60 -1.82
N ILE A 54 16.83 5.31 -1.53
CA ILE A 54 16.31 3.95 -1.39
C ILE A 54 15.08 3.83 -2.29
N THR A 55 15.09 2.91 -3.24
CA THR A 55 13.95 2.63 -4.12
C THR A 55 13.21 1.39 -3.63
N ILE A 56 11.90 1.50 -3.51
CA ILE A 56 11.02 0.45 -2.98
C ILE A 56 9.94 0.11 -4.00
N GLU A 57 9.71 -1.17 -4.22
CA GLU A 57 8.53 -1.71 -4.89
C GLU A 57 7.48 -2.11 -3.85
N LEU A 58 6.22 -1.71 -4.06
CA LEU A 58 5.12 -1.93 -3.12
C LEU A 58 4.21 -3.05 -3.61
N PHE A 59 3.83 -3.98 -2.74
CA PHE A 59 3.03 -5.17 -3.07
C PHE A 59 1.52 -4.91 -2.92
N ALA A 60 0.96 -4.13 -3.86
CA ALA A 60 -0.44 -3.71 -3.81
C ALA A 60 -1.44 -4.89 -3.90
N ASP A 61 -1.06 -5.99 -4.54
CA ASP A 61 -1.88 -7.21 -4.62
C ASP A 61 -1.89 -8.04 -3.33
N LYS A 62 -0.88 -7.89 -2.47
CA LYS A 62 -0.72 -8.64 -1.22
C LYS A 62 -1.13 -7.85 0.02
N SER A 63 -1.00 -6.54 -0.02
CA SER A 63 -1.25 -5.64 1.10
C SER A 63 -1.95 -4.37 0.62
N PRO A 64 -3.13 -4.47 -0.02
CA PRO A 64 -3.79 -3.36 -0.68
C PRO A 64 -4.11 -2.19 0.26
N ILE A 65 -4.61 -2.47 1.48
CA ILE A 65 -4.96 -1.43 2.47
C ILE A 65 -3.70 -0.72 2.95
N THR A 66 -2.64 -1.49 3.23
CA THR A 66 -1.37 -0.95 3.73
C THR A 66 -0.67 -0.11 2.65
N VAL A 67 -0.64 -0.58 1.41
CA VAL A 67 -0.03 0.15 0.29
C VAL A 67 -0.81 1.43 0.00
N GLU A 68 -2.15 1.38 -0.03
CA GLU A 68 -2.98 2.57 -0.21
C GLU A 68 -2.73 3.61 0.88
N ASN A 69 -2.74 3.20 2.16
CA ASN A 69 -2.45 4.06 3.30
C ASN A 69 -1.05 4.70 3.20
N PHE A 70 -0.02 3.90 2.90
CA PHE A 70 1.34 4.40 2.75
C PHE A 70 1.44 5.43 1.61
N LEU A 71 0.85 5.14 0.46
CA LEU A 71 0.85 6.03 -0.71
C LEU A 71 0.07 7.33 -0.45
N GLN A 72 -0.99 7.31 0.36
CA GLN A 72 -1.68 8.54 0.78
C GLN A 72 -0.77 9.43 1.63
N TYR A 73 0.05 8.85 2.54
CA TYR A 73 1.05 9.61 3.30
C TYR A 73 2.17 10.15 2.39
N VAL A 74 2.57 9.40 1.36
CA VAL A 74 3.52 9.86 0.35
C VAL A 74 2.97 11.08 -0.40
N ASP A 75 1.74 10.99 -0.89
CA ASP A 75 1.09 12.06 -1.67
C ASP A 75 0.87 13.33 -0.84
N ASP A 76 0.63 13.19 0.47
CA ASP A 76 0.49 14.32 1.39
C ASP A 76 1.85 14.93 1.83
N GLY A 77 2.99 14.36 1.41
CA GLY A 77 4.31 14.78 1.86
C GLY A 77 4.56 14.56 3.37
N HIS A 78 3.81 13.63 3.98
CA HIS A 78 3.91 13.36 5.43
C HIS A 78 5.32 12.96 5.84
N TYR A 79 6.00 12.18 5.00
CA TYR A 79 7.33 11.64 5.31
C TYR A 79 8.45 12.66 5.20
N ASP A 80 8.21 13.79 4.50
CA ASP A 80 9.22 14.83 4.30
C ASP A 80 9.60 15.47 5.64
N GLY A 81 10.92 15.48 5.91
CA GLY A 81 11.48 15.97 7.17
C GLY A 81 11.32 15.02 8.36
N THR A 82 10.79 13.81 8.17
CA THR A 82 10.82 12.78 9.23
C THR A 82 12.19 12.11 9.31
N VAL A 83 12.44 11.39 10.39
CA VAL A 83 13.73 10.73 10.64
C VAL A 83 13.57 9.22 10.80
N PHE A 84 14.65 8.49 10.55
CA PHE A 84 14.82 7.14 11.09
C PHE A 84 15.13 7.26 12.58
N HIS A 85 14.09 7.26 13.41
CA HIS A 85 14.18 7.52 14.85
C HIS A 85 14.58 6.31 15.69
N ARG A 86 14.65 5.13 15.09
CA ARG A 86 15.09 3.88 15.75
C ARG A 86 15.85 3.01 14.78
N VAL A 87 17.11 2.76 15.09
CA VAL A 87 18.04 1.96 14.28
C VAL A 87 18.66 0.88 15.14
N ILE A 88 18.46 -0.36 14.77
CA ILE A 88 19.09 -1.51 15.46
C ILE A 88 19.86 -2.34 14.45
N SER A 89 21.18 -2.32 14.58
CA SER A 89 22.07 -3.11 13.73
C SER A 89 21.71 -4.60 13.80
N ASN A 90 21.83 -5.30 12.68
CA ASN A 90 21.41 -6.69 12.53
C ASN A 90 19.92 -6.92 12.86
N PHE A 91 19.08 -5.91 12.68
CA PHE A 91 17.63 -6.05 12.84
C PHE A 91 16.88 -5.22 11.82
N MET A 92 16.65 -3.92 12.06
CA MET A 92 15.85 -3.05 11.18
C MET A 92 16.19 -1.57 11.40
N ILE A 93 15.78 -0.74 10.46
CA ILE A 93 15.71 0.73 10.59
C ILE A 93 14.25 1.16 10.53
N GLN A 94 13.78 1.96 11.50
CA GLN A 94 12.37 2.39 11.64
C GLN A 94 12.26 3.90 11.55
N GLY A 95 11.32 4.40 10.73
CA GLY A 95 11.12 5.81 10.49
C GLY A 95 9.69 6.20 10.18
N GLY A 96 9.51 7.45 9.71
CA GLY A 96 8.25 7.95 9.14
C GLY A 96 7.23 8.49 10.16
N GLY A 97 7.57 8.57 11.47
CA GLY A 97 6.62 9.04 12.48
C GLY A 97 7.04 10.29 13.24
N PHE A 98 8.31 10.66 13.21
CA PHE A 98 8.88 11.72 14.03
C PHE A 98 9.70 12.69 13.17
N ASP A 99 9.65 13.98 13.52
CA ASP A 99 10.52 15.00 12.92
C ASP A 99 11.94 14.98 13.54
N THR A 100 12.79 15.90 13.11
CA THR A 100 14.18 16.02 13.59
C THR A 100 14.32 16.39 15.08
N GLU A 101 13.26 16.90 15.70
CA GLU A 101 13.19 17.20 17.13
C GLU A 101 12.60 16.02 17.93
N LEU A 102 12.33 14.88 17.29
CA LEU A 102 11.65 13.70 17.83
C LEU A 102 10.25 14.03 18.36
N LYS A 103 9.57 14.94 17.71
CA LYS A 103 8.15 15.22 17.91
C LYS A 103 7.33 14.37 16.94
N GLU A 104 6.37 13.63 17.48
CA GLU A 104 5.49 12.78 16.67
C GLU A 104 4.61 13.63 15.74
N LYS A 105 4.58 13.27 14.47
CA LYS A 105 3.70 13.91 13.49
C LYS A 105 2.29 13.33 13.61
N PRO A 106 1.24 14.17 13.42
CA PRO A 106 -0.15 13.68 13.43
C PRO A 106 -0.36 12.59 12.36
N THR A 107 -1.15 11.59 12.68
CA THR A 107 -1.49 10.50 11.76
C THR A 107 -2.98 10.49 11.46
N ARG A 108 -3.36 9.78 10.40
CA ARG A 108 -4.72 9.34 10.13
C ARG A 108 -5.10 8.20 11.08
N ASP A 109 -6.35 7.75 10.99
CA ASP A 109 -6.81 6.57 11.73
C ASP A 109 -5.95 5.34 11.39
N PRO A 110 -5.75 4.43 12.36
CA PRO A 110 -5.04 3.19 12.13
C PRO A 110 -5.73 2.29 11.10
N ILE A 111 -4.96 1.39 10.51
CA ILE A 111 -5.43 0.42 9.52
C ILE A 111 -5.41 -1.00 10.05
N VAL A 112 -6.23 -1.88 9.46
CA VAL A 112 -6.25 -3.31 9.78
C VAL A 112 -4.94 -3.98 9.41
N ASN A 113 -4.57 -5.00 10.17
CA ASN A 113 -3.36 -5.77 9.97
C ASN A 113 -3.52 -6.78 8.82
N GLU A 114 -2.69 -6.67 7.80
CA GLU A 114 -2.66 -7.59 6.66
C GLU A 114 -1.52 -8.62 6.73
N SER A 115 -0.94 -8.88 7.91
CA SER A 115 0.23 -9.79 8.05
C SER A 115 -0.06 -11.25 7.67
N LYS A 116 -1.34 -11.62 7.45
CA LYS A 116 -1.76 -12.94 6.93
C LYS A 116 -1.54 -13.10 5.42
N ASN A 117 -0.94 -12.11 4.78
CA ASN A 117 -0.68 -12.06 3.33
C ASN A 117 0.37 -13.06 2.82
N LYS A 118 0.96 -13.86 3.72
CA LYS A 118 2.00 -14.88 3.45
C LYS A 118 3.35 -14.30 3.03
N LEU A 119 3.57 -13.00 3.18
CA LEU A 119 4.88 -12.38 3.01
C LEU A 119 5.68 -12.51 4.29
N HIS A 120 7.00 -12.55 4.13
CA HIS A 120 7.93 -12.74 5.23
C HIS A 120 8.78 -11.50 5.46
N ASN A 121 9.08 -11.21 6.72
CA ASN A 121 10.01 -10.15 7.13
C ASN A 121 11.46 -10.56 6.83
N THR A 122 11.78 -10.75 5.55
CA THR A 122 13.13 -11.05 5.08
C THR A 122 13.95 -9.78 4.90
N ARG A 123 15.28 -9.91 4.73
CA ARG A 123 16.15 -8.77 4.44
C ARG A 123 15.64 -7.99 3.22
N GLY A 124 15.59 -6.67 3.34
CA GLY A 124 15.15 -5.73 2.32
C GLY A 124 13.65 -5.45 2.32
N THR A 125 12.81 -6.24 3.03
CA THR A 125 11.37 -5.98 3.04
C THR A 125 11.00 -4.78 3.89
N LEU A 126 9.97 -4.05 3.44
CA LEU A 126 9.33 -2.94 4.12
C LEU A 126 8.11 -3.45 4.88
N ALA A 127 7.97 -3.12 6.15
CA ALA A 127 6.83 -3.52 6.97
C ALA A 127 6.31 -2.39 7.86
N MET A 128 5.01 -2.44 8.22
CA MET A 128 4.39 -1.45 9.09
C MET A 128 4.79 -1.64 10.55
N ALA A 129 5.22 -0.55 11.18
CA ALA A 129 5.36 -0.50 12.62
C ALA A 129 3.97 -0.37 13.28
N ARG A 130 3.82 -0.96 14.47
CA ARG A 130 2.59 -0.94 15.26
C ARG A 130 2.86 -1.09 16.76
N THR A 131 1.88 -0.81 17.58
CA THR A 131 1.89 -1.10 19.01
C THR A 131 1.61 -2.60 19.28
N SER A 132 1.25 -2.96 20.49
CA SER A 132 0.79 -4.32 20.82
C SER A 132 -0.57 -4.67 20.19
N ASP A 133 -1.39 -3.66 19.86
CA ASP A 133 -2.62 -3.85 19.09
C ASP A 133 -2.26 -4.14 17.62
N PRO A 134 -2.71 -5.25 17.04
CA PRO A 134 -2.45 -5.58 15.64
C PRO A 134 -2.91 -4.51 14.66
N ASP A 135 -4.06 -3.89 14.92
CA ASP A 135 -4.72 -2.93 14.06
C ASP A 135 -4.37 -1.46 14.41
N SER A 136 -3.18 -1.23 14.97
CA SER A 136 -2.71 0.10 15.37
C SER A 136 -1.70 0.75 14.42
N ALA A 137 -1.41 0.13 13.30
CA ALA A 137 -0.48 0.69 12.31
C ALA A 137 -1.09 1.95 11.66
N ALA A 138 -0.30 3.03 11.53
CA ALA A 138 -0.71 4.26 10.87
C ALA A 138 0.29 4.72 9.82
N ALA A 139 1.33 5.51 10.19
CA ALA A 139 2.31 6.05 9.25
C ALA A 139 3.68 5.39 9.34
N GLN A 140 4.09 4.94 10.53
CA GLN A 140 5.45 4.46 10.76
C GLN A 140 5.72 3.11 10.08
N PHE A 141 6.90 2.98 9.49
CA PHE A 141 7.37 1.78 8.83
C PHE A 141 8.78 1.41 9.26
N PHE A 142 9.20 0.19 8.94
CA PHE A 142 10.58 -0.22 9.09
C PHE A 142 11.06 -1.01 7.88
N ILE A 143 12.36 -0.94 7.60
CA ILE A 143 13.05 -1.74 6.60
C ILE A 143 13.86 -2.81 7.32
N ASN A 144 13.63 -4.07 6.96
CA ASN A 144 14.35 -5.21 7.53
C ASN A 144 15.79 -5.24 7.01
N GLN A 145 16.77 -4.90 7.84
CA GLN A 145 18.18 -4.96 7.49
C GLN A 145 18.70 -6.41 7.42
N ARG A 146 18.03 -7.33 8.13
CA ARG A 146 18.23 -8.79 8.03
C ARG A 146 16.88 -9.50 8.03
N SER A 147 16.90 -10.83 7.80
CA SER A 147 15.68 -11.64 7.91
C SER A 147 15.23 -11.78 9.38
N ASN A 148 14.00 -11.37 9.65
CA ASN A 148 13.38 -11.28 10.98
C ASN A 148 12.07 -12.11 11.03
N LEU A 149 12.13 -13.38 10.66
CA LEU A 149 10.96 -14.27 10.53
C LEU A 149 10.10 -14.39 11.81
N ARG A 150 10.65 -14.04 12.99
CA ARG A 150 9.88 -13.94 14.25
C ARG A 150 8.82 -12.84 14.23
N LEU A 151 8.89 -11.90 13.26
CA LEU A 151 7.92 -10.82 13.05
C LEU A 151 6.77 -11.23 12.13
N ASP A 152 6.84 -12.41 11.54
CA ASP A 152 5.80 -12.93 10.65
C ASP A 152 4.55 -13.35 11.42
N TRP A 153 3.44 -13.38 10.72
CA TRP A 153 2.25 -14.04 11.20
C TRP A 153 2.53 -15.54 11.43
N SER A 154 2.11 -16.06 12.58
CA SER A 154 2.29 -17.48 12.91
C SER A 154 1.12 -17.99 13.75
N GLY A 155 0.24 -18.81 13.16
CA GLY A 155 -0.69 -19.71 13.86
C GLY A 155 -1.56 -19.12 14.98
N GLY A 156 -1.93 -17.83 14.91
CA GLY A 156 -2.72 -17.14 15.93
C GLY A 156 -2.02 -15.93 16.56
N LYS A 157 -0.76 -15.67 16.20
CA LYS A 157 -0.05 -14.44 16.55
C LYS A 157 0.04 -13.55 15.32
N ASP A 158 -0.57 -12.35 15.39
CA ASP A 158 -0.49 -11.36 14.33
C ASP A 158 0.94 -10.84 14.19
N GLY A 159 1.43 -10.86 12.94
CA GLY A 159 2.75 -10.38 12.56
C GLY A 159 2.78 -8.89 12.28
N TYR A 160 3.87 -8.46 11.67
CA TYR A 160 4.03 -7.13 11.08
C TYR A 160 3.80 -7.24 9.59
N THR A 161 2.88 -6.42 9.05
CA THR A 161 2.50 -6.48 7.65
C THR A 161 3.63 -6.06 6.75
N VAL A 162 4.18 -7.00 5.99
CA VAL A 162 5.10 -6.70 4.88
C VAL A 162 4.27 -6.19 3.71
N PHE A 163 4.69 -5.06 3.10
CA PHE A 163 3.95 -4.44 2.01
C PHE A 163 4.82 -3.90 0.86
N GLY A 164 6.12 -4.17 0.91
CA GLY A 164 7.06 -3.80 -0.16
C GLY A 164 8.46 -4.36 0.09
N GLU A 165 9.36 -4.10 -0.85
CA GLU A 165 10.77 -4.43 -0.72
C GLU A 165 11.68 -3.40 -1.38
N VAL A 166 12.88 -3.26 -0.86
CA VAL A 166 13.94 -2.43 -1.43
C VAL A 166 14.47 -3.12 -2.69
N ILE A 167 14.31 -2.46 -3.84
CA ILE A 167 14.83 -2.93 -5.14
C ILE A 167 16.15 -2.25 -5.52
N ASP A 168 16.47 -1.11 -4.89
CA ASP A 168 17.75 -0.41 -5.02
C ASP A 168 18.05 0.38 -3.74
N GLY A 169 19.33 0.54 -3.34
CA GLY A 169 19.74 1.27 -2.15
C GLY A 169 19.80 0.42 -0.85
N MET A 170 19.91 -0.92 -0.93
CA MET A 170 20.14 -1.74 0.26
C MET A 170 21.47 -1.49 0.96
N ASP A 171 22.47 -0.98 0.25
CA ASP A 171 23.73 -0.49 0.80
C ASP A 171 23.53 0.77 1.67
N VAL A 172 22.60 1.66 1.29
CA VAL A 172 22.21 2.81 2.11
C VAL A 172 21.56 2.34 3.42
N VAL A 173 20.65 1.34 3.36
CA VAL A 173 20.05 0.73 4.54
C VAL A 173 21.13 0.13 5.45
N ASP A 174 22.15 -0.53 4.89
CA ASP A 174 23.26 -1.07 5.64
C ASP A 174 24.12 0.02 6.31
N ILE A 175 24.42 1.12 5.58
CA ILE A 175 25.14 2.27 6.13
C ILE A 175 24.37 2.87 7.31
N ILE A 176 23.07 3.13 7.14
CA ILE A 176 22.20 3.63 8.21
C ILE A 176 22.23 2.68 9.42
N SER A 177 22.21 1.37 9.20
CA SER A 177 22.18 0.38 10.28
C SER A 177 23.47 0.33 11.13
N LEU A 178 24.54 0.94 10.66
CA LEU A 178 25.85 0.99 11.34
C LEU A 178 26.11 2.31 12.07
N THR A 179 25.15 3.25 12.02
CA THR A 179 25.29 4.53 12.71
C THR A 179 25.36 4.36 14.22
N ASP A 180 26.07 5.26 14.89
CA ASP A 180 26.07 5.33 16.36
C ASP A 180 24.69 5.70 16.87
N VAL A 181 24.19 4.97 17.86
CA VAL A 181 22.87 5.17 18.45
C VAL A 181 22.95 5.42 19.96
N GLY A 182 21.97 6.13 20.47
CA GLY A 182 21.88 6.50 21.87
C GLY A 182 20.45 6.62 22.39
N ARG A 183 20.31 7.36 23.49
CA ARG A 183 19.02 7.72 24.06
C ARG A 183 18.69 9.16 23.72
N ALA A 184 17.43 9.44 23.42
CA ALA A 184 16.95 10.80 23.20
C ALA A 184 15.55 11.00 23.77
N HIS A 185 15.25 12.23 24.18
CA HIS A 185 13.89 12.61 24.59
C HIS A 185 13.01 12.80 23.35
N ALA A 186 11.80 12.24 23.39
CA ALA A 186 10.82 12.35 22.34
C ALA A 186 9.48 12.85 22.89
N GLN A 187 8.71 13.49 22.03
CA GLN A 187 7.34 13.94 22.30
C GLN A 187 6.38 13.11 21.49
N THR A 188 5.64 12.22 22.17
CA THR A 188 4.62 11.37 21.53
C THR A 188 3.22 11.88 21.81
N ALA A 189 2.23 11.34 21.10
CA ALA A 189 0.81 11.60 21.36
C ALA A 189 0.39 11.26 22.80
N TYR A 190 1.14 10.39 23.49
CA TYR A 190 0.90 10.00 24.89
C TYR A 190 1.75 10.80 25.88
N GLY A 191 2.52 11.80 25.43
CA GLY A 191 3.37 12.65 26.23
C GLY A 191 4.88 12.37 26.04
N PRO A 192 5.72 13.04 26.85
CA PRO A 192 7.17 12.92 26.74
C PRO A 192 7.64 11.52 27.15
N THR A 193 8.61 11.00 26.40
CA THR A 193 9.21 9.68 26.64
C THR A 193 10.70 9.70 26.30
N VAL A 194 11.42 8.61 26.59
CA VAL A 194 12.82 8.43 26.20
C VAL A 194 12.92 7.26 25.24
N PHE A 195 13.32 7.57 24.01
CA PHE A 195 13.65 6.56 23.01
C PHE A 195 15.05 6.01 23.21
N GLN A 196 15.21 4.77 22.83
CA GLN A 196 16.50 4.07 22.73
C GLN A 196 16.80 3.79 21.26
N ASP A 197 18.05 3.49 20.97
CA ASP A 197 18.51 3.15 19.61
C ASP A 197 18.24 4.30 18.60
N VAL A 198 18.27 5.56 19.07
CA VAL A 198 18.13 6.76 18.23
C VAL A 198 19.49 7.10 17.61
N PRO A 199 19.60 7.31 16.28
CA PRO A 199 20.83 7.81 15.67
C PRO A 199 21.36 9.06 16.36
N ALA A 200 22.67 9.11 16.65
CA ALA A 200 23.32 10.24 17.31
C ALA A 200 23.24 11.50 16.42
N GLU A 201 23.39 11.33 15.10
CA GLU A 201 23.13 12.34 14.09
C GLU A 201 21.81 11.98 13.37
N PRO A 202 20.85 12.90 13.25
CA PRO A 202 19.56 12.61 12.63
C PRO A 202 19.71 12.17 11.17
N ILE A 203 19.19 10.99 10.84
CA ILE A 203 19.07 10.51 9.47
C ILE A 203 17.70 10.89 8.94
N VAL A 204 17.69 11.96 8.11
CA VAL A 204 16.46 12.61 7.67
C VAL A 204 15.96 12.00 6.36
N ILE A 205 14.68 11.70 6.31
CA ILE A 205 13.94 11.43 5.08
C ILE A 205 13.63 12.80 4.45
N LEU A 206 14.38 13.15 3.40
CA LEU A 206 14.27 14.44 2.72
C LEU A 206 12.96 14.51 1.92
N SER A 207 12.58 13.41 1.27
CA SER A 207 11.30 13.26 0.57
C SER A 207 11.00 11.80 0.28
N VAL A 208 9.70 11.49 0.11
CA VAL A 208 9.24 10.23 -0.45
C VAL A 208 8.34 10.54 -1.64
N THR A 209 8.67 10.03 -2.83
CA THR A 209 7.92 10.32 -4.05
C THR A 209 7.59 9.06 -4.82
N ARG A 210 6.42 9.03 -5.47
CA ARG A 210 6.09 7.96 -6.41
C ARG A 210 7.01 8.04 -7.63
N LEU A 211 7.47 6.90 -8.09
CA LEU A 211 8.13 6.79 -9.39
C LEU A 211 7.08 6.50 -10.47
N ALA A 212 7.32 7.05 -11.66
CA ALA A 212 6.51 6.69 -12.82
C ALA A 212 6.68 5.19 -13.13
N PRO A 213 5.62 4.51 -13.60
CA PRO A 213 5.68 3.14 -14.06
C PRO A 213 6.65 2.96 -15.24
#